data_8b34d61c4b9195e6c4160f3c004cde66
#
_entry.id   8b34d61c4b9195e6c4160f3c004cde66
#
_cell.length_a   1.000
_cell.length_b   1.000
_cell.length_c   1.000
_cell.angle_alpha   90.00
_cell.angle_beta   90.00
_cell.angle_gamma   90.00
#
_symmetry.space_group_name_H-M   'P 1'
#
loop_
_entity.id
_entity.type
_entity.pdbx_description
1 polymer ?
#
loop_
_entity_poly.entity_id
_entity_poly.type
_entity_poly.pdbx_seq_one_letter_code
_entity_poly.pdbx_strand_id
1 'polypeptide(L)'
;MADSAELIQEAYCLRHQVYCLERGYEPGTGGLETDMFDAHSSHAVVRERYNGQVVGTVRLILPLAGTRRSLPTQQLCTPGLLDGLPTGTTAEVSRFAVSKDRRGSDAMADSLLRLSLVQGAVRMSRDHGVTHWCAVMERSLLRLLRTTAIHFSPVGPLVEYHGLRQPAVADLGAMLARMEREQPKFWHFITGSGEFWPSQMEYSEAA
;
A
#
# COMPACT_ATOMS: atom_id res chain seq x y z
N MET A 1 -8.11 -9.22 -4.48
CA MET A 1 -8.29 -8.04 -5.36
C MET A 1 -9.73 -7.57 -5.28
N ALA A 2 -9.98 -6.28 -5.45
CA ALA A 2 -11.33 -5.74 -5.58
C ALA A 2 -11.66 -5.64 -7.08
N ASP A 3 -12.10 -6.75 -7.64
CA ASP A 3 -12.28 -6.92 -9.10
C ASP A 3 -13.74 -6.70 -9.55
N SER A 4 -14.65 -6.39 -8.60
CA SER A 4 -16.04 -6.04 -8.89
C SER A 4 -16.40 -4.66 -8.38
N ALA A 5 -17.42 -4.05 -8.97
CA ALA A 5 -17.93 -2.73 -8.54
C ALA A 5 -18.39 -2.76 -7.07
N GLU A 6 -18.98 -3.88 -6.63
CA GLU A 6 -19.44 -4.08 -5.26
C GLU A 6 -18.27 -4.07 -4.27
N LEU A 7 -17.16 -4.78 -4.56
CA LEU A 7 -15.98 -4.81 -3.70
C LEU A 7 -15.26 -3.46 -3.66
N ILE A 8 -15.24 -2.72 -4.77
CA ILE A 8 -14.71 -1.36 -4.81
C ILE A 8 -15.57 -0.44 -3.94
N GLN A 9 -16.89 -0.55 -4.03
CA GLN A 9 -17.80 0.22 -3.18
C GLN A 9 -17.63 -0.14 -1.70
N GLU A 10 -17.48 -1.42 -1.34
CA GLU A 10 -17.18 -1.83 0.03
C GLU A 10 -15.85 -1.24 0.54
N ALA A 11 -14.82 -1.17 -0.31
CA ALA A 11 -13.56 -0.49 0.01
C ALA A 11 -13.77 0.99 0.29
N TYR A 12 -14.59 1.69 -0.50
CA TYR A 12 -14.91 3.10 -0.28
C TYR A 12 -15.74 3.34 0.99
N CYS A 13 -16.66 2.42 1.33
CA CYS A 13 -17.38 2.45 2.61
C CYS A 13 -16.42 2.28 3.80
N LEU A 14 -15.49 1.32 3.75
CA LEU A 14 -14.49 1.15 4.80
C LEU A 14 -13.57 2.36 4.92
N ARG A 15 -13.17 2.96 3.80
CA ARG A 15 -12.37 4.19 3.78
C ARG A 15 -13.14 5.33 4.44
N HIS A 16 -14.43 5.50 4.15
CA HIS A 16 -15.30 6.49 4.81
C HIS A 16 -15.33 6.25 6.32
N GLN A 17 -15.56 5.01 6.75
CA GLN A 17 -15.54 4.66 8.18
C GLN A 17 -14.21 5.10 8.83
N VAL A 18 -13.07 4.76 8.22
CA VAL A 18 -11.75 5.00 8.81
C VAL A 18 -11.31 6.46 8.70
N TYR A 19 -11.43 7.08 7.53
CA TYR A 19 -10.87 8.42 7.27
C TYR A 19 -11.82 9.55 7.63
N CYS A 20 -13.12 9.37 7.47
CA CYS A 20 -14.10 10.40 7.76
C CYS A 20 -14.62 10.29 9.21
N LEU A 21 -15.11 9.09 9.61
CA LEU A 21 -15.75 8.94 10.92
C LEU A 21 -14.76 8.72 12.07
N GLU A 22 -13.77 7.82 11.89
CA GLU A 22 -12.85 7.50 12.97
C GLU A 22 -11.72 8.53 13.15
N ARG A 23 -11.22 9.11 12.06
CA ARG A 23 -10.06 10.02 12.05
C ARG A 23 -10.42 11.47 11.80
N GLY A 24 -11.56 11.75 11.18
CA GLY A 24 -11.99 13.11 10.84
C GLY A 24 -11.07 13.82 9.84
N TYR A 25 -10.40 13.07 8.97
CA TYR A 25 -9.46 13.63 7.99
C TYR A 25 -10.17 14.23 6.78
N GLU A 26 -11.28 13.63 6.37
CA GLU A 26 -12.05 14.03 5.21
C GLU A 26 -13.49 14.32 5.62
N PRO A 27 -14.16 15.27 4.97
CA PRO A 27 -15.54 15.64 5.35
C PRO A 27 -16.56 14.52 5.11
N GLY A 28 -16.27 13.56 4.27
CA GLY A 28 -17.13 12.43 3.92
C GLY A 28 -18.51 12.83 3.42
N THR A 29 -18.90 12.36 2.25
CA THR A 29 -20.25 12.58 1.72
C THR A 29 -20.86 11.26 1.27
N GLY A 30 -22.13 11.04 1.60
CA GLY A 30 -22.87 9.86 1.11
C GLY A 30 -22.35 8.49 1.57
N GLY A 31 -21.58 8.41 2.67
CA GLY A 31 -21.08 7.14 3.19
C GLY A 31 -19.90 6.52 2.42
N LEU A 32 -19.35 7.23 1.43
CA LEU A 32 -18.20 6.79 0.64
C LEU A 32 -17.06 7.81 0.77
N GLU A 33 -15.81 7.34 0.83
CA GLU A 33 -14.62 8.18 0.68
C GLU A 33 -13.96 7.85 -0.66
N THR A 34 -13.93 8.84 -1.55
CA THR A 34 -13.33 8.75 -2.89
C THR A 34 -12.57 10.04 -3.20
N ASP A 35 -11.59 9.96 -4.07
CA ASP A 35 -10.86 11.11 -4.59
C ASP A 35 -10.55 10.97 -6.10
N MET A 36 -9.97 12.00 -6.68
CA MET A 36 -9.64 12.02 -8.10
C MET A 36 -8.67 10.93 -8.56
N PHE A 37 -7.89 10.36 -7.64
CA PHE A 37 -6.91 9.32 -7.95
C PHE A 37 -7.54 7.94 -8.10
N ASP A 38 -8.75 7.72 -7.60
CA ASP A 38 -9.43 6.44 -7.71
C ASP A 38 -9.69 6.03 -9.17
N ALA A 39 -9.80 7.01 -10.08
CA ALA A 39 -10.01 6.77 -11.51
C ALA A 39 -8.85 5.99 -12.20
N HIS A 40 -7.65 6.00 -11.63
CA HIS A 40 -6.48 5.28 -12.15
C HIS A 40 -5.79 4.46 -11.06
N SER A 41 -6.57 3.86 -10.19
CA SER A 41 -6.09 3.06 -9.06
C SER A 41 -6.58 1.62 -9.13
N SER A 42 -5.77 0.73 -8.57
CA SER A 42 -6.16 -0.63 -8.24
C SER A 42 -6.39 -0.74 -6.74
N HIS A 43 -7.33 -1.61 -6.33
CA HIS A 43 -7.70 -1.79 -4.94
C HIS A 43 -7.58 -3.25 -4.51
N ALA A 44 -7.10 -3.47 -3.28
CA ALA A 44 -7.19 -4.76 -2.63
C ALA A 44 -7.94 -4.61 -1.31
N VAL A 45 -8.72 -5.65 -0.98
CA VAL A 45 -9.49 -5.72 0.27
C VAL A 45 -9.18 -7.03 1.00
N VAL A 46 -9.28 -6.98 2.32
CA VAL A 46 -9.28 -8.17 3.18
C VAL A 46 -10.67 -8.34 3.73
N ARG A 47 -11.22 -9.56 3.60
CA ARG A 47 -12.57 -9.93 4.06
C ARG A 47 -12.48 -10.97 5.16
N GLU A 48 -13.36 -10.86 6.13
CA GLU A 48 -13.57 -11.94 7.09
C GLU A 48 -14.21 -13.15 6.43
N ARG A 49 -13.67 -14.35 6.75
CA ARG A 49 -14.16 -15.57 6.12
C ARG A 49 -15.59 -15.95 6.52
N TYR A 50 -16.00 -15.64 7.76
CA TYR A 50 -17.28 -16.14 8.27
C TYR A 50 -18.49 -15.30 7.85
N ASN A 51 -18.33 -13.97 7.68
CA ASN A 51 -19.42 -13.05 7.32
C ASN A 51 -19.20 -12.31 6.01
N GLY A 52 -18.02 -12.45 5.42
CA GLY A 52 -17.66 -11.77 4.17
C GLY A 52 -17.38 -10.27 4.29
N GLN A 53 -17.43 -9.69 5.49
CA GLN A 53 -17.26 -8.25 5.72
C GLN A 53 -15.85 -7.79 5.33
N VAL A 54 -15.74 -6.67 4.61
CA VAL A 54 -14.45 -6.01 4.33
C VAL A 54 -13.95 -5.35 5.62
N VAL A 55 -12.75 -5.74 6.06
CA VAL A 55 -12.11 -5.29 7.30
C VAL A 55 -10.82 -4.52 7.08
N GLY A 56 -10.29 -4.57 5.88
CA GLY A 56 -9.10 -3.84 5.48
C GLY A 56 -9.09 -3.53 3.99
N THR A 57 -8.47 -2.41 3.62
CA THR A 57 -8.27 -2.01 2.22
C THR A 57 -6.93 -1.33 2.03
N VAL A 58 -6.38 -1.46 0.82
CA VAL A 58 -5.22 -0.72 0.33
C VAL A 58 -5.44 -0.34 -1.12
N ARG A 59 -4.97 0.85 -1.49
CA ARG A 59 -5.02 1.38 -2.85
C ARG A 59 -3.61 1.50 -3.42
N LEU A 60 -3.45 1.12 -4.68
CA LEU A 60 -2.27 1.38 -5.50
C LEU A 60 -2.66 2.35 -6.61
N ILE A 61 -2.18 3.59 -6.54
CA ILE A 61 -2.39 4.61 -7.56
C ILE A 61 -1.34 4.42 -8.64
N LEU A 62 -1.79 4.19 -9.87
CA LEU A 62 -0.93 3.91 -11.01
C LEU A 62 -0.44 5.21 -11.66
N PRO A 63 0.78 5.24 -12.23
CA PRO A 63 1.25 6.38 -12.97
C PRO A 63 0.43 6.57 -14.26
N LEU A 64 0.10 7.81 -14.59
CA LEU A 64 -0.53 8.16 -15.86
C LEU A 64 0.55 8.58 -16.88
N ALA A 65 0.56 7.92 -18.03
CA ALA A 65 1.46 8.25 -19.12
C ALA A 65 1.30 9.72 -19.55
N GLY A 66 2.42 10.43 -19.72
CA GLY A 66 2.43 11.84 -20.13
C GLY A 66 2.08 12.84 -19.03
N THR A 67 1.79 12.38 -17.80
CA THR A 67 1.41 13.25 -16.67
C THR A 67 2.48 13.23 -15.59
N ARG A 68 3.11 14.40 -15.33
CA ARG A 68 4.18 14.51 -14.31
C ARG A 68 3.68 14.55 -12.86
N ARG A 69 2.38 14.71 -12.62
CA ARG A 69 1.78 14.84 -11.28
C ARG A 69 0.56 13.94 -11.12
N SER A 70 0.71 12.68 -11.51
CA SER A 70 -0.34 11.67 -11.38
C SER A 70 -0.47 11.06 -9.98
N LEU A 71 0.50 11.30 -9.10
CA LEU A 71 0.56 10.73 -7.76
C LEU A 71 0.44 11.81 -6.68
N PRO A 72 -0.27 11.58 -5.56
CA PRO A 72 -0.33 12.51 -4.41
C PRO A 72 1.05 12.97 -3.92
N THR A 73 2.02 12.08 -3.79
CA THR A 73 3.40 12.43 -3.38
C THR A 73 4.00 13.51 -4.29
N GLN A 74 3.74 13.46 -5.61
CA GLN A 74 4.24 14.47 -6.56
C GLN A 74 3.53 15.83 -6.41
N GLN A 75 2.32 15.85 -5.84
CA GLN A 75 1.56 17.09 -5.61
C GLN A 75 1.92 17.71 -4.26
N LEU A 76 2.15 16.88 -3.23
CA LEU A 76 2.41 17.29 -1.86
C LEU A 76 3.86 17.69 -1.60
N CYS A 77 4.80 17.13 -2.37
CA CYS A 77 6.23 17.28 -2.13
C CYS A 77 6.87 18.30 -3.06
N THR A 78 8.10 18.70 -2.74
CA THR A 78 8.92 19.57 -3.59
C THR A 78 9.04 18.96 -4.99
N PRO A 79 8.82 19.74 -6.06
CA PRO A 79 9.03 19.28 -7.43
C PRO A 79 10.42 18.64 -7.60
N GLY A 80 10.49 17.53 -8.33
CA GLY A 80 11.73 16.79 -8.56
C GLY A 80 12.09 15.76 -7.49
N LEU A 81 11.37 15.67 -6.38
CA LEU A 81 11.68 14.71 -5.30
C LEU A 81 11.73 13.24 -5.77
N LEU A 82 10.93 12.90 -6.77
CA LEU A 82 10.85 11.54 -7.33
C LEU A 82 11.52 11.41 -8.71
N ASP A 83 12.24 12.43 -9.19
CA ASP A 83 12.83 12.42 -10.55
C ASP A 83 13.87 11.31 -10.76
N GLY A 84 14.45 10.78 -9.69
CA GLY A 84 15.37 9.63 -9.74
C GLY A 84 14.69 8.26 -9.89
N LEU A 85 13.35 8.21 -9.85
CA LEU A 85 12.60 6.97 -9.96
C LEU A 85 12.04 6.77 -11.38
N PRO A 86 11.86 5.52 -11.84
CA PRO A 86 11.27 5.24 -13.15
C PRO A 86 9.79 5.64 -13.17
N THR A 87 9.47 6.72 -13.86
CA THR A 87 8.12 7.35 -13.83
C THR A 87 7.00 6.42 -14.30
N GLY A 88 7.27 5.52 -15.26
CA GLY A 88 6.26 4.61 -15.82
C GLY A 88 5.95 3.40 -14.93
N THR A 89 6.80 3.08 -13.96
CA THR A 89 6.67 1.90 -13.09
C THR A 89 6.72 2.25 -11.59
N THR A 90 6.64 3.53 -11.24
CA THR A 90 6.49 4.01 -9.86
C THR A 90 5.01 4.27 -9.58
N ALA A 91 4.45 3.58 -8.59
CA ALA A 91 3.07 3.75 -8.13
C ALA A 91 3.01 4.22 -6.68
N GLU A 92 1.91 4.82 -6.25
CA GLU A 92 1.73 5.25 -4.86
C GLU A 92 0.85 4.29 -4.07
N VAL A 93 1.38 3.76 -2.98
CA VAL A 93 0.60 2.99 -2.00
C VAL A 93 -0.09 3.96 -1.05
N SER A 94 -1.42 3.91 -1.02
CA SER A 94 -2.23 4.82 -0.21
C SER A 94 -3.49 4.12 0.34
N ARG A 95 -4.27 4.85 1.13
CA ARG A 95 -5.52 4.34 1.71
C ARG A 95 -5.38 2.98 2.37
N PHE A 96 -4.23 2.76 3.04
CA PHE A 96 -3.98 1.58 3.86
C PHE A 96 -4.81 1.70 5.14
N ALA A 97 -6.00 1.13 5.13
CA ALA A 97 -7.01 1.28 6.17
C ALA A 97 -7.43 -0.06 6.76
N VAL A 98 -7.57 -0.09 8.08
CA VAL A 98 -8.12 -1.20 8.87
C VAL A 98 -9.11 -0.60 9.86
N SER A 99 -10.32 -1.16 9.95
CA SER A 99 -11.35 -0.72 10.89
C SER A 99 -10.88 -0.81 12.35
N LYS A 100 -11.26 0.16 13.17
CA LYS A 100 -10.97 0.16 14.63
C LYS A 100 -11.56 -1.05 15.33
N ASP A 101 -12.75 -1.49 14.92
CA ASP A 101 -13.45 -2.62 15.51
C ASP A 101 -12.67 -3.93 15.40
N ARG A 102 -11.67 -3.95 14.50
CA ARG A 102 -10.79 -5.09 14.25
C ARG A 102 -9.37 -4.90 14.78
N ARG A 103 -9.06 -3.71 15.34
CA ARG A 103 -7.75 -3.43 15.92
C ARG A 103 -7.75 -3.75 17.41
N GLY A 104 -6.75 -4.48 17.87
CA GLY A 104 -6.45 -4.67 19.27
C GLY A 104 -7.17 -5.83 19.99
N SER A 105 -7.97 -6.63 19.28
CA SER A 105 -8.55 -7.86 19.85
C SER A 105 -7.51 -9.01 19.92
N ASP A 106 -6.60 -9.06 18.94
CA ASP A 106 -5.51 -10.02 18.86
C ASP A 106 -4.37 -9.43 18.02
N ALA A 107 -3.19 -9.26 18.61
CA ALA A 107 -2.01 -8.68 17.94
C ALA A 107 -1.54 -9.54 16.74
N MET A 108 -1.74 -10.85 16.78
CA MET A 108 -1.41 -11.75 15.67
C MET A 108 -2.37 -11.51 14.51
N ALA A 109 -3.68 -11.46 14.76
CA ALA A 109 -4.69 -11.19 13.75
C ALA A 109 -4.48 -9.80 13.10
N ASP A 110 -4.16 -8.79 13.90
CA ASP A 110 -3.82 -7.43 13.43
C ASP A 110 -2.60 -7.44 12.50
N SER A 111 -1.58 -8.21 12.83
CA SER A 111 -0.37 -8.35 12.00
C SER A 111 -0.67 -9.05 10.68
N LEU A 112 -1.40 -10.16 10.72
CA LEU A 112 -1.81 -10.90 9.52
C LEU A 112 -2.68 -10.06 8.60
N LEU A 113 -3.60 -9.26 9.15
CA LEU A 113 -4.44 -8.35 8.38
C LEU A 113 -3.60 -7.33 7.61
N ARG A 114 -2.62 -6.70 8.27
CA ARG A 114 -1.71 -5.74 7.62
C ARG A 114 -0.84 -6.41 6.57
N LEU A 115 -0.28 -7.60 6.86
CA LEU A 115 0.51 -8.36 5.89
C LEU A 115 -0.33 -8.77 4.67
N SER A 116 -1.60 -9.13 4.86
CA SER A 116 -2.53 -9.43 3.75
C SER A 116 -2.78 -8.21 2.86
N LEU A 117 -2.84 -7.00 3.43
CA LEU A 117 -2.93 -5.77 2.63
C LEU A 117 -1.64 -5.50 1.84
N VAL A 118 -0.47 -5.76 2.44
CA VAL A 118 0.81 -5.64 1.73
C VAL A 118 0.91 -6.69 0.61
N GLN A 119 0.46 -7.93 0.85
CA GLN A 119 0.36 -8.96 -0.19
C GLN A 119 -0.53 -8.48 -1.36
N GLY A 120 -1.68 -7.85 -1.05
CA GLY A 120 -2.54 -7.24 -2.06
C GLY A 120 -1.81 -6.17 -2.88
N ALA A 121 -1.02 -5.30 -2.23
CA ALA A 121 -0.24 -4.28 -2.91
C ALA A 121 0.86 -4.88 -3.82
N VAL A 122 1.56 -5.94 -3.36
CA VAL A 122 2.56 -6.66 -4.18
C VAL A 122 1.90 -7.31 -5.39
N ARG A 123 0.75 -7.97 -5.20
CA ARG A 123 0.00 -8.59 -6.31
C ARG A 123 -0.45 -7.55 -7.34
N MET A 124 -1.04 -6.42 -6.90
CA MET A 124 -1.39 -5.31 -7.79
C MET A 124 -0.16 -4.79 -8.55
N SER A 125 0.98 -4.69 -7.87
CA SER A 125 2.23 -4.21 -8.48
C SER A 125 2.71 -5.14 -9.60
N ARG A 126 2.67 -6.46 -9.38
CA ARG A 126 2.96 -7.45 -10.43
C ARG A 126 2.02 -7.29 -11.62
N ASP A 127 0.72 -7.23 -11.35
CA ASP A 127 -0.31 -7.21 -12.40
C ASP A 127 -0.22 -5.94 -13.27
N HIS A 128 0.37 -4.85 -12.76
CA HIS A 128 0.56 -3.57 -13.45
C HIS A 128 2.02 -3.26 -13.80
N GLY A 129 2.98 -4.16 -13.61
CA GLY A 129 4.39 -3.95 -13.91
C GLY A 129 5.05 -2.86 -13.06
N VAL A 130 4.56 -2.62 -11.84
CA VAL A 130 5.09 -1.64 -10.90
C VAL A 130 6.34 -2.19 -10.24
N THR A 131 7.43 -1.42 -10.27
CA THR A 131 8.74 -1.78 -9.69
C THR A 131 9.10 -0.96 -8.47
N HIS A 132 8.50 0.23 -8.31
CA HIS A 132 8.78 1.13 -7.19
C HIS A 132 7.49 1.60 -6.55
N TRP A 133 7.53 1.72 -5.24
CA TRP A 133 6.47 2.38 -4.47
C TRP A 133 6.94 3.74 -3.96
N CYS A 134 6.04 4.71 -4.00
CA CYS A 134 6.12 5.89 -3.15
C CYS A 134 4.91 5.93 -2.20
N ALA A 135 5.04 6.66 -1.11
CA ALA A 135 3.97 6.86 -0.15
C ALA A 135 4.26 8.06 0.74
N VAL A 136 3.23 8.69 1.28
CA VAL A 136 3.31 9.75 2.29
C VAL A 136 2.65 9.22 3.57
N MET A 137 3.44 8.85 4.58
CA MET A 137 2.92 8.12 5.73
C MET A 137 3.46 8.60 7.07
N GLU A 138 2.80 8.20 8.15
CA GLU A 138 3.26 8.47 9.51
C GLU A 138 4.60 7.78 9.78
N ARG A 139 5.51 8.47 10.50
CA ARG A 139 6.79 7.87 10.90
C ARG A 139 6.61 6.63 11.80
N SER A 140 5.51 6.58 12.55
CA SER A 140 5.12 5.39 13.33
C SER A 140 4.83 4.19 12.44
N LEU A 141 4.13 4.40 11.31
CA LEU A 141 3.85 3.34 10.33
C LEU A 141 5.14 2.89 9.63
N LEU A 142 6.02 3.80 9.24
CA LEU A 142 7.33 3.44 8.67
C LEU A 142 8.15 2.54 9.62
N ARG A 143 8.15 2.86 10.92
CA ARG A 143 8.82 2.00 11.93
C ARG A 143 8.17 0.64 12.07
N LEU A 144 6.83 0.60 12.07
CA LEU A 144 6.09 -0.66 12.17
C LEU A 144 6.36 -1.56 10.96
N LEU A 145 6.33 -1.02 9.75
CA LEU A 145 6.62 -1.78 8.52
C LEU A 145 8.02 -2.39 8.52
N ARG A 146 9.01 -1.68 9.09
CA ARG A 146 10.37 -2.21 9.22
C ARG A 146 10.46 -3.47 10.07
N THR A 147 9.59 -3.67 11.05
CA THR A 147 9.60 -4.89 11.89
C THR A 147 9.24 -6.15 11.11
N THR A 148 8.61 -5.98 9.95
CA THR A 148 8.26 -7.05 9.01
C THR A 148 9.12 -7.03 7.74
N ALA A 149 10.30 -6.40 7.81
CA ALA A 149 11.24 -6.22 6.70
C ALA A 149 10.66 -5.46 5.48
N ILE A 150 9.57 -4.70 5.66
CA ILE A 150 9.04 -3.81 4.64
C ILE A 150 9.74 -2.46 4.80
N HIS A 151 10.73 -2.21 3.94
CA HIS A 151 11.61 -1.05 4.04
C HIS A 151 11.24 0.02 3.02
N PHE A 152 10.75 1.15 3.52
CA PHE A 152 10.69 2.40 2.77
C PHE A 152 11.84 3.31 3.19
N SER A 153 12.52 3.90 2.22
CA SER A 153 13.54 4.92 2.41
C SER A 153 12.88 6.30 2.47
N PRO A 154 13.02 7.04 3.58
CA PRO A 154 12.53 8.42 3.64
C PRO A 154 13.18 9.29 2.57
N VAL A 155 12.39 10.17 1.94
CA VAL A 155 12.86 11.13 0.94
C VAL A 155 12.28 12.51 1.25
N GLY A 156 13.11 13.55 1.09
CA GLY A 156 12.72 14.92 1.36
C GLY A 156 12.28 15.23 2.80
N PRO A 157 11.78 16.45 3.04
CA PRO A 157 11.29 16.89 4.34
C PRO A 157 9.93 16.28 4.69
N LEU A 158 9.53 16.43 5.96
CA LEU A 158 8.15 16.16 6.36
C LEU A 158 7.20 17.13 5.66
N VAL A 159 6.03 16.63 5.29
CA VAL A 159 4.94 17.42 4.68
C VAL A 159 3.72 17.40 5.60
N GLU A 160 2.96 18.50 5.58
CA GLU A 160 1.68 18.58 6.28
C GLU A 160 0.60 17.98 5.39
N TYR A 161 0.07 16.83 5.82
CA TYR A 161 -1.01 16.13 5.14
C TYR A 161 -1.78 15.28 6.15
N HIS A 162 -2.88 15.81 6.71
CA HIS A 162 -3.57 15.23 7.87
C HIS A 162 -2.61 14.96 9.05
N GLY A 163 -1.79 15.97 9.39
CA GLY A 163 -0.65 15.91 10.30
C GLY A 163 0.68 15.67 9.57
N LEU A 164 1.78 15.75 10.31
CA LEU A 164 3.12 15.61 9.75
C LEU A 164 3.38 14.19 9.22
N ARG A 165 3.67 14.09 7.92
CA ARG A 165 3.94 12.85 7.20
C ARG A 165 5.33 12.85 6.58
N GLN A 166 5.89 11.67 6.44
CA GLN A 166 7.17 11.44 5.79
C GLN A 166 6.93 10.87 4.39
N PRO A 167 7.32 11.59 3.33
CA PRO A 167 7.45 10.98 2.00
C PRO A 167 8.51 9.89 2.02
N ALA A 168 8.24 8.77 1.41
CA ALA A 168 9.15 7.64 1.40
C ALA A 168 8.98 6.80 0.13
N VAL A 169 10.03 6.10 -0.28
CA VAL A 169 10.07 5.27 -1.49
C VAL A 169 10.60 3.88 -1.19
N ALA A 170 10.22 2.90 -1.98
CA ALA A 170 10.75 1.55 -1.92
C ALA A 170 10.96 0.99 -3.33
N ASP A 171 12.12 0.40 -3.58
CA ASP A 171 12.36 -0.51 -4.69
C ASP A 171 11.81 -1.88 -4.28
N LEU A 172 10.82 -2.39 -5.02
CA LEU A 172 10.13 -3.64 -4.69
C LEU A 172 11.05 -4.85 -4.81
N GLY A 173 11.87 -4.91 -5.86
CA GLY A 173 12.80 -6.00 -6.07
C GLY A 173 13.81 -6.10 -4.94
N ALA A 174 14.48 -4.99 -4.63
CA ALA A 174 15.46 -4.92 -3.55
C ALA A 174 14.83 -5.21 -2.17
N MET A 175 13.62 -4.68 -1.92
CA MET A 175 12.90 -4.89 -0.67
C MET A 175 12.50 -6.37 -0.48
N LEU A 176 11.93 -7.00 -1.50
CA LEU A 176 11.47 -8.39 -1.42
C LEU A 176 12.65 -9.37 -1.40
N ALA A 177 13.73 -9.12 -2.14
CA ALA A 177 14.96 -9.91 -2.06
C ALA A 177 15.62 -9.84 -0.68
N ARG A 178 15.60 -8.67 -0.05
CA ARG A 178 16.06 -8.53 1.34
C ARG A 178 15.15 -9.29 2.31
N MET A 179 13.83 -9.15 2.16
CA MET A 179 12.85 -9.86 3.00
C MET A 179 13.00 -11.37 2.87
N GLU A 180 13.26 -11.89 1.69
CA GLU A 180 13.50 -13.32 1.44
C GLU A 180 14.65 -13.86 2.29
N ARG A 181 15.75 -13.11 2.39
CA ARG A 181 16.92 -13.49 3.20
C ARG A 181 16.70 -13.30 4.70
N GLU A 182 16.13 -12.17 5.12
CA GLU A 182 16.04 -11.77 6.54
C GLU A 182 14.80 -12.34 7.24
N GLN A 183 13.69 -12.47 6.51
CA GLN A 183 12.37 -12.86 7.04
C GLN A 183 11.62 -13.77 6.05
N PRO A 184 12.14 -14.96 5.73
CA PRO A 184 11.58 -15.82 4.68
C PRO A 184 10.09 -16.16 4.87
N LYS A 185 9.63 -16.29 6.12
CA LYS A 185 8.21 -16.55 6.43
C LYS A 185 7.30 -15.39 5.97
N PHE A 186 7.74 -14.14 6.14
CA PHE A 186 6.98 -12.98 5.65
C PHE A 186 7.05 -12.89 4.14
N TRP A 187 8.22 -13.19 3.55
CA TRP A 187 8.36 -13.24 2.10
C TRP A 187 7.41 -14.25 1.46
N HIS A 188 7.40 -15.50 1.95
CA HIS A 188 6.47 -16.53 1.48
C HIS A 188 5.01 -16.09 1.57
N PHE A 189 4.63 -15.46 2.68
CA PHE A 189 3.27 -14.96 2.85
C PHE A 189 2.96 -13.84 1.85
N ILE A 190 3.79 -12.80 1.76
CA ILE A 190 3.55 -11.59 0.97
C ILE A 190 3.60 -11.87 -0.53
N THR A 191 4.50 -12.76 -0.96
CA THR A 191 4.65 -13.11 -2.39
C THR A 191 3.80 -14.30 -2.83
N GLY A 192 3.03 -14.91 -1.92
CA GLY A 192 2.32 -16.16 -2.22
C GLY A 192 3.27 -17.28 -2.57
N SER A 193 4.38 -17.40 -1.82
CA SER A 193 5.46 -18.37 -2.08
C SER A 193 6.08 -18.24 -3.48
N GLY A 194 6.22 -17.00 -3.96
CA GLY A 194 6.79 -16.69 -5.28
C GLY A 194 5.77 -16.50 -6.41
N GLU A 195 4.49 -16.81 -6.18
CA GLU A 195 3.44 -16.64 -7.20
C GLU A 195 3.28 -15.18 -7.65
N PHE A 196 3.31 -14.24 -6.69
CA PHE A 196 3.11 -12.80 -6.97
C PHE A 196 4.42 -12.07 -7.24
N TRP A 197 5.55 -12.62 -6.80
CA TRP A 197 6.87 -12.09 -7.04
C TRP A 197 7.89 -13.22 -6.96
N PRO A 198 8.58 -13.57 -8.07
CA PRO A 198 9.47 -14.74 -8.11
C PRO A 198 10.68 -14.57 -7.17
N SER A 199 11.18 -15.68 -6.63
CA SER A 199 12.40 -15.73 -5.84
C SER A 199 13.59 -15.27 -6.69
N GLN A 200 14.44 -14.43 -6.10
CA GLN A 200 15.72 -14.08 -6.73
C GLN A 200 16.85 -15.04 -6.31
N MET A 201 16.64 -15.84 -5.28
CA MET A 201 17.64 -16.81 -4.82
C MET A 201 17.77 -18.01 -5.79
N GLU A 202 16.68 -18.39 -6.45
CA GLU A 202 16.70 -19.51 -7.43
C GLU A 202 17.51 -19.21 -8.70
N TYR A 203 17.67 -17.93 -9.05
CA TYR A 203 18.46 -17.52 -10.22
C TYR A 203 19.97 -17.46 -9.94
N SER A 204 20.41 -17.45 -8.68
CA SER A 204 21.82 -17.39 -8.30
C SER A 204 22.48 -18.78 -8.28
N GLU A 205 21.71 -19.87 -8.19
CA GLU A 205 22.24 -21.23 -8.23
C GLU A 205 22.31 -21.83 -9.64
N ALA A 206 21.75 -21.16 -10.64
CA ALA A 206 21.72 -21.61 -12.05
C ALA A 206 22.73 -20.90 -12.96
N ALA A 207 23.59 -20.03 -12.43
CA ALA A 207 24.66 -19.31 -13.12
C ALA A 207 26.03 -19.76 -12.64
#